data_fd2ae00b258f97a5a6036b47af76bf88
#
_entry.id   fd2ae00b258f97a5a6036b47af76bf88
#
_cell.length_a   1.000
_cell.length_b   1.000
_cell.length_c   1.000
_cell.angle_alpha   90.00
_cell.angle_beta   90.00
_cell.angle_gamma   90.00
#
_symmetry.space_group_name_H-M   'P 1'
#
loop_
_entity.id
_entity.type
_entity.pdbx_description
1 polymer ?
#
loop_
_entity_poly.entity_id
_entity_poly.type
_entity_poly.pdbx_seq_one_letter_code
_entity_poly.pdbx_strand_id
1 'polypeptide(L)'
;LCGAPIVLQMIIENKKRKKTKHIVNIMTAASPPPPSTLEDIEKSGFEVTHVYGLTESYGPAVVCEWKEEWDKIKSTAKKATLKARQGVKYPSLEFLDVFDSKSMRPVKRDGKSIGEVFLKGNIIMKGYLGNKEANIEAFKKNWFHTGDLAVIHQDGYIELKDRSKDIIISGGENISSIEIENTISKHPAVSLAAVVAKPDEKWGETPCAFVE
;
A
#
# COMPACT_ATOMS: atom_id res chain seq x y z
N LEU A 1 -6.85 5.32 -17.86
CA LEU A 1 -7.87 4.72 -17.00
C LEU A 1 -7.44 4.86 -15.53
N CYS A 2 -8.40 5.09 -14.62
CA CYS A 2 -8.15 5.07 -13.18
C CYS A 2 -9.11 4.08 -12.52
N GLY A 3 -8.64 3.33 -11.53
CA GLY A 3 -9.49 2.37 -10.83
C GLY A 3 -8.80 1.76 -9.61
N ALA A 4 -9.59 1.31 -8.63
CA ALA A 4 -9.08 0.52 -7.53
C ALA A 4 -8.64 -0.88 -8.01
N PRO A 5 -7.83 -1.63 -7.24
CA PRO A 5 -7.38 -2.98 -7.63
C PRO A 5 -8.50 -3.93 -8.04
N ILE A 6 -9.67 -3.83 -7.42
CA ILE A 6 -10.84 -4.64 -7.83
C ILE A 6 -11.25 -4.40 -9.30
N VAL A 7 -11.08 -3.19 -9.82
CA VAL A 7 -11.37 -2.90 -11.24
C VAL A 7 -10.38 -3.62 -12.15
N LEU A 8 -9.11 -3.70 -11.75
CA LEU A 8 -8.10 -4.46 -12.47
C LEU A 8 -8.48 -5.95 -12.48
N GLN A 9 -8.87 -6.47 -11.33
CA GLN A 9 -9.32 -7.86 -11.18
C GLN A 9 -10.53 -8.15 -12.08
N MET A 10 -11.55 -7.30 -12.09
CA MET A 10 -12.72 -7.44 -12.99
C MET A 10 -12.32 -7.46 -14.47
N ILE A 11 -11.31 -6.68 -14.87
CA ILE A 11 -10.78 -6.71 -16.24
C ILE A 11 -10.10 -8.05 -16.50
N ILE A 12 -9.30 -8.56 -15.56
CA ILE A 12 -8.58 -9.83 -15.68
C ILE A 12 -9.56 -11.01 -15.82
N GLU A 13 -10.60 -11.05 -15.02
CA GLU A 13 -11.58 -12.13 -14.97
C GLU A 13 -12.58 -12.13 -16.15
N ASN A 14 -12.67 -11.03 -16.88
CA ASN A 14 -13.60 -10.93 -17.98
C ASN A 14 -13.24 -11.93 -19.10
N LYS A 15 -14.09 -12.95 -19.31
CA LYS A 15 -13.91 -13.99 -20.34
C LYS A 15 -13.82 -13.45 -21.77
N LYS A 16 -14.33 -12.24 -22.02
CA LYS A 16 -14.25 -11.54 -23.33
C LYS A 16 -13.02 -10.64 -23.43
N ARG A 17 -12.15 -10.62 -22.43
CA ARG A 17 -10.93 -9.82 -22.43
C ARG A 17 -10.08 -10.14 -23.65
N LYS A 18 -9.62 -9.08 -24.31
CA LYS A 18 -8.64 -9.16 -25.40
C LYS A 18 -7.44 -8.32 -25.03
N LYS A 19 -6.27 -8.74 -25.48
CA LYS A 19 -5.08 -7.90 -25.38
C LYS A 19 -5.33 -6.57 -26.11
N THR A 20 -4.97 -5.46 -25.49
CA THR A 20 -5.13 -4.14 -26.09
C THR A 20 -4.23 -4.00 -27.32
N LYS A 21 -4.67 -3.24 -28.31
CA LYS A 21 -3.87 -2.96 -29.52
C LYS A 21 -2.75 -1.95 -29.24
N HIS A 22 -2.93 -1.12 -28.23
CA HIS A 22 -2.00 -0.09 -27.78
C HIS A 22 -1.82 -0.22 -26.28
N ILE A 23 -0.72 0.28 -25.75
CA ILE A 23 -0.51 0.37 -24.31
C ILE A 23 -1.57 1.30 -23.72
N VAL A 24 -2.26 0.83 -22.70
CA VAL A 24 -3.24 1.61 -21.95
C VAL A 24 -2.70 1.87 -20.54
N ASN A 25 -2.44 3.12 -20.23
CA ASN A 25 -2.00 3.50 -18.89
C ASN A 25 -3.16 3.42 -17.89
N ILE A 26 -2.93 2.75 -16.77
CA ILE A 26 -3.85 2.68 -15.64
C ILE A 26 -3.16 3.25 -14.39
N MET A 27 -3.84 4.14 -13.71
CA MET A 27 -3.50 4.56 -12.36
C MET A 27 -4.38 3.79 -11.37
N THR A 28 -3.77 3.11 -10.40
CA THR A 28 -4.47 2.36 -9.35
C THR A 28 -4.12 2.90 -7.96
N ALA A 29 -5.10 2.94 -7.08
CA ALA A 29 -5.01 3.42 -5.70
C ALA A 29 -6.08 2.75 -4.83
N ALA A 30 -6.22 3.22 -3.60
CA ALA A 30 -7.18 2.84 -2.56
C ALA A 30 -6.73 1.67 -1.68
N SER A 31 -6.18 0.61 -2.23
CA SER A 31 -5.55 -0.50 -1.51
C SER A 31 -4.31 -0.98 -2.26
N PRO A 32 -3.35 -1.61 -1.60
CA PRO A 32 -2.20 -2.20 -2.28
C PRO A 32 -2.67 -3.30 -3.25
N PRO A 33 -2.35 -3.18 -4.56
CA PRO A 33 -2.68 -4.24 -5.52
C PRO A 33 -1.79 -5.47 -5.29
N PRO A 34 -2.35 -6.69 -5.29
CA PRO A 34 -1.53 -7.89 -5.28
C PRO A 34 -0.56 -7.90 -6.47
N PRO A 35 0.72 -8.28 -6.27
CA PRO A 35 1.69 -8.36 -7.38
C PRO A 35 1.24 -9.25 -8.53
N SER A 36 0.50 -10.34 -8.25
CA SER A 36 -0.09 -11.22 -9.28
C SER A 36 -1.08 -10.48 -10.16
N THR A 37 -1.94 -9.66 -9.57
CA THR A 37 -2.90 -8.83 -10.32
C THR A 37 -2.18 -7.84 -11.24
N LEU A 38 -1.10 -7.21 -10.77
CA LEU A 38 -0.29 -6.32 -11.60
C LEU A 38 0.37 -7.06 -12.77
N GLU A 39 0.93 -8.23 -12.52
CA GLU A 39 1.53 -9.05 -13.57
C GLU A 39 0.51 -9.44 -14.64
N ASP A 40 -0.70 -9.86 -14.26
CA ASP A 40 -1.72 -10.35 -15.19
C ASP A 40 -2.38 -9.24 -16.01
N ILE A 41 -2.58 -8.06 -15.42
CA ILE A 41 -3.12 -6.93 -16.16
C ILE A 41 -2.11 -6.39 -17.17
N GLU A 42 -0.80 -6.39 -16.85
CA GLU A 42 0.25 -5.99 -17.77
C GLU A 42 0.40 -6.93 -18.97
N LYS A 43 0.25 -8.26 -18.77
CA LYS A 43 0.19 -9.22 -19.87
C LYS A 43 -0.94 -8.91 -20.88
N SER A 44 -1.96 -8.17 -20.45
CA SER A 44 -3.09 -7.76 -21.28
C SER A 44 -2.88 -6.43 -22.02
N GLY A 45 -1.68 -5.83 -21.93
CA GLY A 45 -1.29 -4.61 -22.64
C GLY A 45 -1.58 -3.32 -21.87
N PHE A 46 -1.78 -3.42 -20.57
CA PHE A 46 -1.90 -2.27 -19.68
C PHE A 46 -0.55 -1.95 -19.03
N GLU A 47 -0.32 -0.69 -18.76
CA GLU A 47 0.80 -0.22 -17.95
C GLU A 47 0.25 0.42 -16.67
N VAL A 48 0.63 -0.13 -15.51
CA VAL A 48 0.05 0.26 -14.23
C VAL A 48 1.00 1.16 -13.47
N THR A 49 0.48 2.31 -13.04
CA THR A 49 1.12 3.20 -12.05
C THR A 49 0.35 3.08 -10.74
N HIS A 50 1.01 2.59 -9.70
CA HIS A 50 0.45 2.54 -8.36
C HIS A 50 0.69 3.89 -7.67
N VAL A 51 -0.36 4.44 -7.05
CA VAL A 51 -0.28 5.68 -6.28
C VAL A 51 -0.92 5.48 -4.91
N TYR A 52 -0.45 6.24 -3.95
CA TYR A 52 -0.99 6.24 -2.59
C TYR A 52 -1.32 7.66 -2.17
N GLY A 53 -2.43 7.79 -1.49
CA GLY A 53 -2.90 9.03 -0.88
C GLY A 53 -4.20 8.80 -0.14
N LEU A 54 -4.62 9.83 0.53
CA LEU A 54 -5.80 9.86 1.39
C LEU A 54 -6.67 11.06 0.99
N THR A 55 -7.90 11.10 1.45
CA THR A 55 -8.72 12.32 1.35
C THR A 55 -8.03 13.49 2.03
N GLU A 56 -7.34 13.22 3.11
CA GLU A 56 -6.55 14.14 3.92
C GLU A 56 -5.32 14.70 3.18
N SER A 57 -4.87 14.07 2.11
CA SER A 57 -3.78 14.56 1.25
C SER A 57 -4.26 15.11 -0.09
N TYR A 58 -5.57 15.35 -0.24
CA TYR A 58 -6.20 15.89 -1.45
C TYR A 58 -5.93 15.02 -2.70
N GLY A 59 -5.80 13.72 -2.52
CA GLY A 59 -5.52 12.75 -3.58
C GLY A 59 -4.13 12.12 -3.44
N PRO A 60 -3.53 11.67 -4.56
CA PRO A 60 -2.23 11.02 -4.51
C PRO A 60 -1.14 11.91 -3.92
N ALA A 61 -0.48 11.42 -2.88
CA ALA A 61 0.68 12.04 -2.25
C ALA A 61 1.99 11.30 -2.58
N VAL A 62 1.86 10.06 -3.04
CA VAL A 62 2.98 9.14 -3.33
C VAL A 62 2.72 8.40 -4.64
N VAL A 63 3.76 8.16 -5.40
CA VAL A 63 3.72 7.44 -6.68
C VAL A 63 4.81 6.39 -6.75
N CYS A 64 4.46 5.19 -7.22
CA CYS A 64 5.44 4.19 -7.58
C CYS A 64 6.02 4.53 -8.96
N GLU A 65 6.91 5.51 -8.98
CA GLU A 65 7.63 5.90 -10.18
C GLU A 65 8.49 4.74 -10.67
N TRP A 66 8.42 4.44 -11.98
CA TRP A 66 9.22 3.38 -12.58
C TRP A 66 10.64 3.87 -12.83
N LYS A 67 11.64 3.09 -12.39
CA LYS A 67 13.04 3.40 -12.65
C LYS A 67 13.53 2.64 -13.89
N GLU A 68 14.21 3.31 -14.81
CA GLU A 68 14.77 2.69 -16.03
C GLU A 68 15.67 1.48 -15.74
N GLU A 69 16.40 1.50 -14.62
CA GLU A 69 17.24 0.38 -14.20
C GLU A 69 16.46 -0.91 -13.95
N TRP A 70 15.15 -0.80 -13.62
CA TRP A 70 14.29 -1.96 -13.40
C TRP A 70 13.88 -2.65 -14.71
N ASP A 71 14.05 -2.00 -15.87
CA ASP A 71 13.82 -2.63 -17.18
C ASP A 71 14.74 -3.81 -17.40
N LYS A 72 15.95 -3.78 -16.83
CA LYS A 72 16.93 -4.86 -16.89
C LYS A 72 16.54 -6.11 -16.12
N ILE A 73 15.53 -6.02 -15.25
CA ILE A 73 15.03 -7.15 -14.48
C ILE A 73 14.26 -8.09 -15.41
N LYS A 74 14.71 -9.32 -15.56
CA LYS A 74 14.07 -10.32 -16.45
C LYS A 74 12.79 -10.93 -15.84
N SER A 75 12.70 -11.01 -14.51
CA SER A 75 11.57 -11.61 -13.81
C SER A 75 10.36 -10.66 -13.76
N THR A 76 9.27 -11.05 -14.42
CA THR A 76 7.99 -10.32 -14.39
C THR A 76 7.43 -10.24 -12.96
N ALA A 77 7.50 -11.32 -12.20
CA ALA A 77 7.08 -11.34 -10.80
C ALA A 77 7.87 -10.34 -9.94
N LYS A 78 9.19 -10.23 -10.16
CA LYS A 78 10.01 -9.24 -9.43
C LYS A 78 9.64 -7.81 -9.83
N LYS A 79 9.38 -7.54 -11.11
CA LYS A 79 8.87 -6.25 -11.58
C LYS A 79 7.53 -5.91 -10.93
N ALA A 80 6.60 -6.86 -10.89
CA ALA A 80 5.30 -6.70 -10.25
C ALA A 80 5.42 -6.40 -8.74
N THR A 81 6.33 -7.06 -8.03
CA THR A 81 6.61 -6.75 -6.62
C THR A 81 7.12 -5.31 -6.43
N LEU A 82 7.99 -4.82 -7.33
CA LEU A 82 8.45 -3.43 -7.29
C LEU A 82 7.32 -2.44 -7.54
N LYS A 83 6.44 -2.72 -8.51
CA LYS A 83 5.27 -1.89 -8.84
C LYS A 83 4.18 -1.91 -7.77
N ALA A 84 4.11 -2.95 -6.95
CA ALA A 84 3.15 -3.04 -5.85
C ALA A 84 3.49 -2.12 -4.68
N ARG A 85 4.72 -1.62 -4.58
CA ARG A 85 5.10 -0.61 -3.57
C ARG A 85 4.37 0.69 -3.83
N GLN A 86 4.18 1.52 -2.79
CA GLN A 86 3.55 2.83 -2.92
C GLN A 86 4.49 3.84 -3.60
N GLY A 87 5.80 3.73 -3.35
CA GLY A 87 6.79 4.52 -4.07
C GLY A 87 7.35 5.70 -3.31
N VAL A 88 7.51 6.82 -4.00
CA VAL A 88 8.13 8.06 -3.51
C VAL A 88 7.13 9.22 -3.50
N LYS A 89 7.43 10.28 -2.77
CA LYS A 89 6.56 11.46 -2.68
C LYS A 89 6.34 12.13 -4.03
N TYR A 90 5.12 12.62 -4.24
CA TYR A 90 4.81 13.56 -5.34
C TYR A 90 5.57 14.88 -5.17
N PRO A 91 5.86 15.60 -6.26
CA PRO A 91 6.52 16.91 -6.19
C PRO A 91 5.75 17.96 -5.36
N SER A 92 4.41 17.85 -5.31
CA SER A 92 3.54 18.72 -4.52
C SER A 92 3.56 18.44 -3.01
N LEU A 93 4.07 17.29 -2.59
CA LEU A 93 4.26 16.96 -1.18
C LEU A 93 5.67 17.39 -0.73
N GLU A 94 5.77 18.19 0.33
CA GLU A 94 7.05 18.69 0.81
C GLU A 94 7.87 17.58 1.45
N PHE A 95 7.26 16.81 2.37
CA PHE A 95 7.95 15.77 3.13
C PHE A 95 7.11 14.49 3.22
N LEU A 96 7.80 13.37 3.09
CA LEU A 96 7.33 12.01 3.34
C LEU A 96 8.44 11.28 4.09
N ASP A 97 8.13 10.67 5.22
CA ASP A 97 9.04 9.71 5.85
C ASP A 97 8.24 8.69 6.68
N VAL A 98 8.92 7.66 7.16
CA VAL A 98 8.37 6.62 8.02
C VAL A 98 9.03 6.70 9.38
N PHE A 99 8.23 6.92 10.41
CA PHE A 99 8.71 7.14 11.78
C PHE A 99 8.20 6.06 12.74
N ASP A 100 8.99 5.74 13.71
CA ASP A 100 8.49 5.10 14.92
C ASP A 100 7.59 6.09 15.67
N SER A 101 6.32 5.75 15.82
CA SER A 101 5.28 6.66 16.35
C SER A 101 5.51 7.03 17.84
N LYS A 102 6.26 6.22 18.59
CA LYS A 102 6.56 6.47 20.01
C LYS A 102 7.76 7.41 20.18
N SER A 103 8.86 7.07 19.53
CA SER A 103 10.09 7.85 19.64
C SER A 103 10.12 9.08 18.71
N MET A 104 9.25 9.12 17.70
CA MET A 104 9.24 10.14 16.65
C MET A 104 10.60 10.26 15.95
N ARG A 105 11.28 9.15 15.74
CA ARG A 105 12.52 9.04 14.98
C ARG A 105 12.28 8.27 13.69
N PRO A 106 12.94 8.64 12.59
CA PRO A 106 12.87 7.87 11.34
C PRO A 106 13.29 6.43 11.58
N VAL A 107 12.56 5.49 10.98
CA VAL A 107 12.95 4.08 10.99
C VAL A 107 14.13 3.82 10.05
N LYS A 108 14.77 2.66 10.18
CA LYS A 108 15.86 2.27 9.26
C LYS A 108 15.29 2.05 7.85
N ARG A 109 16.03 2.49 6.83
CA ARG A 109 15.69 2.28 5.41
C ARG A 109 16.15 0.90 4.94
N ASP A 110 15.70 -0.15 5.61
CA ASP A 110 16.11 -1.54 5.39
C ASP A 110 14.99 -2.40 4.74
N GLY A 111 13.82 -1.80 4.49
CA GLY A 111 12.65 -2.52 3.97
C GLY A 111 12.04 -3.52 4.96
N LYS A 112 12.37 -3.40 6.26
CA LYS A 112 11.93 -4.32 7.32
C LYS A 112 11.43 -3.60 8.56
N SER A 113 12.10 -2.51 8.95
CA SER A 113 11.73 -1.71 10.13
C SER A 113 10.42 -1.00 9.86
N ILE A 114 9.36 -1.41 10.58
CA ILE A 114 8.01 -0.86 10.43
C ILE A 114 7.90 0.43 11.23
N GLY A 115 7.23 1.43 10.65
CA GLY A 115 6.82 2.66 11.30
C GLY A 115 5.56 3.20 10.64
N GLU A 116 5.08 4.34 11.15
CA GLU A 116 3.92 5.04 10.59
C GLU A 116 4.38 6.03 9.50
N VAL A 117 3.60 6.12 8.44
CA VAL A 117 3.82 7.11 7.36
C VAL A 117 3.42 8.50 7.85
N PHE A 118 4.35 9.42 7.79
CA PHE A 118 4.13 10.82 8.13
C PHE A 118 4.27 11.70 6.89
N LEU A 119 3.30 12.60 6.73
CA LEU A 119 3.24 13.52 5.60
C LEU A 119 3.29 14.97 6.09
N LYS A 120 3.85 15.84 5.27
CA LYS A 120 3.79 17.29 5.48
C LYS A 120 3.85 18.03 4.15
N GLY A 121 3.05 19.07 4.02
CA GLY A 121 3.02 19.90 2.82
C GLY A 121 1.68 20.59 2.59
N ASN A 122 1.64 21.41 1.57
CA ASN A 122 0.47 22.23 1.24
C ASN A 122 -0.75 21.44 0.77
N ILE A 123 -0.56 20.19 0.34
CA ILE A 123 -1.65 19.31 -0.09
C ILE A 123 -2.35 18.62 1.09
N ILE A 124 -1.77 18.71 2.30
CA ILE A 124 -2.37 18.10 3.49
C ILE A 124 -3.52 19.00 3.99
N MET A 125 -4.61 18.34 4.37
CA MET A 125 -5.80 19.02 4.92
C MET A 125 -5.44 19.93 6.10
N LYS A 126 -6.30 20.94 6.35
CA LYS A 126 -6.20 21.78 7.54
C LYS A 126 -6.67 21.07 8.82
N GLY A 127 -7.49 20.06 8.67
CA GLY A 127 -8.04 19.27 9.77
C GLY A 127 -9.45 18.77 9.51
N TYR A 128 -9.96 17.96 10.42
CA TYR A 128 -11.33 17.47 10.43
C TYR A 128 -12.27 18.55 10.98
N LEU A 129 -13.34 18.84 10.24
CA LEU A 129 -14.30 19.88 10.61
C LEU A 129 -14.99 19.54 11.93
N GLY A 130 -14.95 20.47 12.89
CA GLY A 130 -15.61 20.33 14.17
C GLY A 130 -15.04 19.26 15.11
N ASN A 131 -13.96 18.57 14.76
CA ASN A 131 -13.37 17.50 15.55
C ASN A 131 -11.98 17.86 16.08
N LYS A 132 -11.96 18.63 17.17
CA LYS A 132 -10.71 19.13 17.76
C LYS A 132 -9.80 18.00 18.27
N GLU A 133 -10.36 16.97 18.85
CA GLU A 133 -9.60 15.84 19.40
C GLU A 133 -8.89 15.06 18.29
N ALA A 134 -9.61 14.70 17.21
CA ALA A 134 -9.01 14.04 16.07
C ALA A 134 -7.92 14.91 15.41
N ASN A 135 -8.07 16.23 15.39
CA ASN A 135 -7.06 17.12 14.85
C ASN A 135 -5.78 17.14 15.69
N ILE A 136 -5.90 17.13 17.02
CA ILE A 136 -4.74 17.05 17.93
C ILE A 136 -3.95 15.76 17.66
N GLU A 137 -4.66 14.63 17.50
CA GLU A 137 -4.02 13.35 17.21
C GLU A 137 -3.39 13.32 15.82
N ALA A 138 -4.11 13.80 14.79
CA ALA A 138 -3.67 13.74 13.40
C ALA A 138 -2.47 14.68 13.10
N PHE A 139 -2.26 15.74 13.90
CA PHE A 139 -1.21 16.73 13.63
C PHE A 139 -0.19 16.87 14.75
N LYS A 140 0.11 15.80 15.46
CA LYS A 140 1.15 15.81 16.51
C LYS A 140 2.52 16.23 15.94
N LYS A 141 3.20 17.14 16.63
CA LYS A 141 4.53 17.64 16.27
C LYS A 141 4.63 18.22 14.85
N ASN A 142 3.54 18.80 14.34
CA ASN A 142 3.47 19.41 13.00
C ASN A 142 3.65 18.43 11.84
N TRP A 143 3.36 17.15 12.04
CA TRP A 143 3.26 16.13 11.02
C TRP A 143 1.84 15.62 10.93
N PHE A 144 1.38 15.32 9.72
CA PHE A 144 0.16 14.58 9.53
C PHE A 144 0.45 13.08 9.73
N HIS A 145 -0.19 12.51 10.71
CA HIS A 145 -0.16 11.11 11.05
C HIS A 145 -1.22 10.37 10.24
N THR A 146 -0.80 9.52 9.31
CA THR A 146 -1.74 8.84 8.40
C THR A 146 -2.47 7.68 9.06
N GLY A 147 -1.89 7.09 10.09
CA GLY A 147 -2.34 5.83 10.68
C GLY A 147 -1.97 4.61 9.82
N ASP A 148 -1.27 4.79 8.71
CA ASP A 148 -0.82 3.70 7.84
C ASP A 148 0.61 3.29 8.22
N LEU A 149 0.84 2.00 8.42
CA LEU A 149 2.15 1.43 8.73
C LEU A 149 2.88 1.03 7.46
N ALA A 150 4.17 1.35 7.40
CA ALA A 150 5.00 1.08 6.25
C ALA A 150 6.43 0.72 6.65
N VAL A 151 7.16 0.18 5.70
CA VAL A 151 8.61 0.15 5.69
C VAL A 151 9.13 1.14 4.65
N ILE A 152 10.37 1.59 4.80
CA ILE A 152 11.06 2.37 3.77
C ILE A 152 12.28 1.60 3.29
N HIS A 153 12.43 1.49 1.97
CA HIS A 153 13.54 0.81 1.34
C HIS A 153 14.75 1.74 1.17
N GLN A 154 15.93 1.17 0.93
CA GLN A 154 17.17 1.94 0.70
C GLN A 154 17.06 2.93 -0.45
N ASP A 155 16.25 2.61 -1.46
CA ASP A 155 15.98 3.45 -2.63
C ASP A 155 14.95 4.56 -2.38
N GLY A 156 14.46 4.69 -1.13
CA GLY A 156 13.52 5.73 -0.70
C GLY A 156 12.06 5.40 -0.95
N TYR A 157 11.74 4.24 -1.53
CA TYR A 157 10.36 3.80 -1.76
C TYR A 157 9.75 3.31 -0.46
N ILE A 158 8.54 3.77 -0.15
CA ILE A 158 7.74 3.21 0.93
C ILE A 158 6.92 2.01 0.42
N GLU A 159 6.67 1.09 1.32
CA GLU A 159 5.79 -0.06 1.11
C GLU A 159 4.88 -0.21 2.32
N LEU A 160 3.57 -0.02 2.12
CA LEU A 160 2.57 -0.18 3.16
C LEU A 160 2.51 -1.63 3.62
N LYS A 161 2.42 -1.81 4.91
CA LYS A 161 2.30 -3.13 5.55
C LYS A 161 0.91 -3.36 6.11
N ASP A 162 0.32 -2.33 6.74
CA ASP A 162 -1.04 -2.39 7.26
C ASP A 162 -1.51 -1.00 7.72
N ARG A 163 -2.72 -0.92 8.24
CA ARG A 163 -3.14 0.19 9.10
C ARG A 163 -2.79 -0.11 10.55
N SER A 164 -2.50 0.93 11.32
CA SER A 164 -2.20 0.78 12.74
C SER A 164 -3.36 0.17 13.55
N LYS A 165 -4.59 0.26 13.02
CA LYS A 165 -5.80 -0.34 13.61
C LYS A 165 -6.03 -1.78 13.20
N ASP A 166 -5.45 -2.21 12.08
CA ASP A 166 -5.73 -3.50 11.45
C ASP A 166 -4.55 -4.48 11.62
N ILE A 167 -3.39 -3.99 12.09
CA ILE A 167 -2.24 -4.84 12.42
C ILE A 167 -2.64 -5.84 13.51
N ILE A 168 -2.38 -7.11 13.27
CA ILE A 168 -2.73 -8.21 14.18
C ILE A 168 -1.60 -8.39 15.17
N ILE A 169 -1.91 -8.32 16.49
CA ILE A 169 -0.91 -8.45 17.55
C ILE A 169 -1.01 -9.86 18.15
N SER A 170 -0.21 -10.79 17.66
CA SER A 170 -0.22 -12.18 18.10
C SER A 170 1.02 -12.50 18.92
N GLY A 171 0.84 -12.81 20.19
CA GLY A 171 1.94 -13.13 21.10
C GLY A 171 2.97 -12.00 21.26
N GLY A 172 2.57 -10.76 21.03
CA GLY A 172 3.46 -9.59 21.06
C GLY A 172 4.15 -9.27 19.74
N GLU A 173 3.96 -10.09 18.71
CA GLU A 173 4.47 -9.85 17.34
C GLU A 173 3.42 -9.16 16.47
N ASN A 174 3.88 -8.21 15.66
CA ASN A 174 3.05 -7.51 14.69
C ASN A 174 2.96 -8.31 13.39
N ILE A 175 1.75 -8.74 13.04
CA ILE A 175 1.46 -9.52 11.83
C ILE A 175 0.66 -8.65 10.87
N SER A 176 1.15 -8.46 9.65
CA SER A 176 0.44 -7.74 8.59
C SER A 176 -0.65 -8.61 7.98
N SER A 177 -1.88 -8.12 7.99
CA SER A 177 -3.00 -8.76 7.30
C SER A 177 -2.74 -8.80 5.79
N ILE A 178 -2.23 -7.73 5.21
CA ILE A 178 -1.90 -7.58 3.78
C ILE A 178 -0.83 -8.60 3.35
N GLU A 179 0.17 -8.88 4.18
CA GLU A 179 1.22 -9.85 3.85
C GLU A 179 0.67 -11.27 3.76
N ILE A 180 -0.25 -11.62 4.66
CA ILE A 180 -0.93 -12.92 4.63
C ILE A 180 -1.86 -13.00 3.41
N GLU A 181 -2.68 -11.97 3.14
CA GLU A 181 -3.55 -11.89 1.97
C GLU A 181 -2.77 -12.05 0.66
N ASN A 182 -1.65 -11.34 0.52
CA ASN A 182 -0.75 -11.46 -0.62
C ASN A 182 -0.15 -12.86 -0.78
N THR A 183 0.04 -13.57 0.33
CA THR A 183 0.58 -14.94 0.31
C THR A 183 -0.49 -15.94 -0.11
N ILE A 184 -1.69 -15.84 0.44
CA ILE A 184 -2.84 -16.68 0.11
C ILE A 184 -3.26 -16.49 -1.35
N SER A 185 -3.28 -15.25 -1.84
CA SER A 185 -3.65 -14.90 -3.23
C SER A 185 -2.71 -15.45 -4.31
N LYS A 186 -1.55 -16.00 -3.93
CA LYS A 186 -0.68 -16.72 -4.88
C LYS A 186 -1.20 -18.12 -5.23
N HIS A 187 -2.12 -18.64 -4.44
CA HIS A 187 -2.67 -19.97 -4.70
C HIS A 187 -3.66 -19.92 -5.87
N PRO A 188 -3.53 -20.79 -6.89
CA PRO A 188 -4.32 -20.70 -8.14
C PRO A 188 -5.83 -20.92 -7.96
N ALA A 189 -6.26 -21.50 -6.84
CA ALA A 189 -7.68 -21.71 -6.52
C ALA A 189 -8.27 -20.57 -5.67
N VAL A 190 -7.51 -19.51 -5.38
CA VAL A 190 -7.98 -18.37 -4.58
C VAL A 190 -8.24 -17.19 -5.48
N SER A 191 -9.49 -16.74 -5.51
CA SER A 191 -9.92 -15.53 -6.21
C SER A 191 -9.75 -14.29 -5.35
N LEU A 192 -10.10 -14.39 -4.06
CA LEU A 192 -10.03 -13.31 -3.10
C LEU A 192 -9.65 -13.83 -1.72
N ALA A 193 -8.84 -13.07 -1.00
CA ALA A 193 -8.51 -13.31 0.40
C ALA A 193 -8.67 -12.03 1.21
N ALA A 194 -9.24 -12.15 2.40
CA ALA A 194 -9.30 -11.09 3.41
C ALA A 194 -8.87 -11.65 4.75
N VAL A 195 -8.02 -10.92 5.49
CA VAL A 195 -7.48 -11.36 6.78
C VAL A 195 -7.80 -10.32 7.84
N VAL A 196 -8.34 -10.78 8.95
CA VAL A 196 -8.70 -9.94 10.11
C VAL A 196 -8.14 -10.53 11.39
N ALA A 197 -7.99 -9.69 12.41
CA ALA A 197 -7.71 -10.14 13.76
C ALA A 197 -8.90 -10.92 14.33
N LYS A 198 -8.63 -12.07 14.95
CA LYS A 198 -9.57 -12.84 15.74
C LYS A 198 -9.04 -12.94 17.17
N PRO A 199 -9.85 -12.66 18.20
CA PRO A 199 -9.43 -12.84 19.59
C PRO A 199 -8.99 -14.28 19.86
N ASP A 200 -7.88 -14.44 20.61
CA ASP A 200 -7.30 -15.72 20.99
C ASP A 200 -6.86 -15.68 22.47
N GLU A 201 -7.25 -16.68 23.25
CA GLU A 201 -6.98 -16.72 24.69
C GLU A 201 -5.48 -16.82 25.03
N LYS A 202 -4.70 -17.48 24.15
CA LYS A 202 -3.28 -17.69 24.38
C LYS A 202 -2.42 -16.58 23.78
N TRP A 203 -2.78 -16.09 22.60
CA TRP A 203 -1.96 -15.17 21.81
C TRP A 203 -2.46 -13.73 21.83
N GLY A 204 -3.62 -13.45 22.45
CA GLY A 204 -4.33 -12.18 22.40
C GLY A 204 -5.13 -12.07 21.11
N GLU A 205 -4.46 -12.09 19.99
CA GLU A 205 -5.08 -12.15 18.66
C GLU A 205 -4.42 -13.24 17.80
N THR A 206 -5.16 -13.71 16.79
CA THR A 206 -4.65 -14.62 15.77
C THR A 206 -5.20 -14.21 14.39
N PRO A 207 -4.45 -14.38 13.29
CA PRO A 207 -4.97 -14.13 11.95
C PRO A 207 -6.12 -15.07 11.60
N CYS A 208 -7.20 -14.52 11.07
CA CYS A 208 -8.35 -15.26 10.54
C CYS A 208 -8.54 -14.89 9.07
N ALA A 209 -8.32 -15.84 8.16
CA ALA A 209 -8.44 -15.63 6.74
C ALA A 209 -9.81 -16.08 6.23
N PHE A 210 -10.47 -15.21 5.45
CA PHE A 210 -11.63 -15.52 4.63
C PHE A 210 -11.16 -15.66 3.19
N VAL A 211 -11.55 -16.74 2.52
CA VAL A 211 -11.02 -17.09 1.19
C VAL A 211 -12.18 -17.44 0.27
N GLU A 212 -12.15 -16.90 -0.95
CA GLU A 212 -13.06 -17.22 -2.05
C GLU A 212 -12.29 -17.89 -3.20
#